data_5c45d04b5ded98d902aabc120c0651e4
#
_entry.id   5c45d04b5ded98d902aabc120c0651e4
#
_cell.length_a   1.000
_cell.length_b   1.000
_cell.length_c   1.000
_cell.angle_alpha   90.00
_cell.angle_beta   90.00
_cell.angle_gamma   90.00
#
_symmetry.space_group_name_H-M   'P 1'
#
loop_
_entity.id
_entity.type
_entity.pdbx_description
1 polymer ?
#
loop_
_entity_poly.entity_id
_entity_poly.type
_entity_poly.pdbx_seq_one_letter_code
_entity_poly.pdbx_strand_id
1 'polypeptide(L)'
;MATTIRRVLLVDSVVWPPGLDPDPRRDVCGWFSRWTPHALRVDWFRVGVESNINELHSPDGWDGVILSGSPRDAWTDDPVNLQLGEWILRCRDAGVPVLGVCYGHQLMGRVLGARVAPHPGGLELGNTPVHLTPAGRASKLFDGLPDQFDVLSSHSDVVSDLPPGLVHTVAGTFAAIQGIQDSTGLLHGVQFHPETDPETLRLIWNPRRELWRPRVRFDLDDVLDHMKPTPSGRQILHNFLHHFVRG
;
A
#
# COMPACT_ATOMS: atom_id res chain seq x y z
N MET A 1 -17.98 28.26 4.33
CA MET A 1 -18.10 27.04 5.16
C MET A 1 -16.72 26.71 5.68
N ALA A 2 -16.54 26.43 6.97
CA ALA A 2 -15.24 26.01 7.50
C ALA A 2 -14.91 24.63 6.87
N THR A 3 -13.75 24.52 6.24
CA THR A 3 -13.30 23.22 5.67
C THR A 3 -12.94 22.31 6.83
N THR A 4 -13.66 21.20 6.99
CA THR A 4 -13.40 20.21 8.04
C THR A 4 -12.00 19.65 7.88
N ILE A 5 -11.26 19.53 8.97
CA ILE A 5 -9.93 18.89 8.98
C ILE A 5 -10.13 17.39 9.09
N ARG A 6 -9.52 16.64 8.16
CA ARG A 6 -9.55 15.16 8.14
C ARG A 6 -8.35 14.62 8.90
N ARG A 7 -8.59 13.69 9.82
CA ARG A 7 -7.54 13.04 10.61
C ARG A 7 -7.17 11.71 9.98
N VAL A 8 -6.01 11.63 9.37
CA VAL A 8 -5.52 10.42 8.69
C VAL A 8 -4.36 9.81 9.48
N LEU A 9 -4.51 8.53 9.83
CA LEU A 9 -3.45 7.76 10.46
C LEU A 9 -2.66 6.98 9.41
N LEU A 10 -1.35 7.20 9.36
CA LEU A 10 -0.40 6.32 8.70
C LEU A 10 0.13 5.28 9.69
N VAL A 11 -0.18 4.03 9.47
CA VAL A 11 0.45 2.89 10.14
C VAL A 11 1.71 2.52 9.34
N ASP A 12 2.85 2.96 9.83
CA ASP A 12 4.15 2.79 9.18
C ASP A 12 4.76 1.44 9.56
N SER A 13 4.71 0.52 8.62
CA SER A 13 5.22 -0.86 8.75
C SER A 13 6.59 -1.05 8.11
N VAL A 14 7.25 0.02 7.64
CA VAL A 14 8.56 -0.05 7.00
C VAL A 14 9.62 -0.44 8.02
N VAL A 15 10.36 -1.52 7.72
CA VAL A 15 11.54 -1.94 8.47
C VAL A 15 12.79 -1.61 7.65
N TRP A 16 13.66 -0.82 8.22
CA TRP A 16 14.93 -0.47 7.60
C TRP A 16 16.04 -1.47 7.99
N PRO A 17 16.97 -1.78 7.08
CA PRO A 17 18.15 -2.59 7.43
C PRO A 17 18.90 -2.00 8.63
N PRO A 18 19.38 -2.84 9.56
CA PRO A 18 20.17 -2.36 10.70
C PRO A 18 21.47 -1.66 10.25
N GLY A 19 21.90 -0.64 11.01
CA GLY A 19 23.13 0.10 10.72
C GLY A 19 23.03 1.08 9.55
N LEU A 20 21.84 1.35 9.05
CA LEU A 20 21.63 2.33 7.98
C LEU A 20 21.70 3.75 8.55
N ASP A 21 22.53 4.60 7.95
CA ASP A 21 22.62 6.00 8.35
C ASP A 21 21.29 6.73 8.25
N PRO A 22 20.97 7.66 9.16
CA PRO A 22 19.80 8.49 9.07
C PRO A 22 19.75 9.27 7.75
N ASP A 23 18.60 9.19 7.07
CA ASP A 23 18.35 9.95 5.84
C ASP A 23 16.95 10.57 5.92
N PRO A 24 16.82 11.90 5.94
CA PRO A 24 15.53 12.58 6.07
C PRO A 24 14.58 12.28 4.91
N ARG A 25 15.09 11.82 3.76
CA ARG A 25 14.25 11.39 2.62
C ARG A 25 13.51 10.08 2.90
N ARG A 26 13.88 9.33 3.96
CA ARG A 26 13.18 8.12 4.42
C ARG A 26 11.98 8.42 5.33
N ASP A 27 11.38 9.58 5.13
CA ASP A 27 10.13 9.96 5.79
C ASP A 27 8.94 9.30 5.10
N VAL A 28 8.53 8.14 5.60
CA VAL A 28 7.39 7.37 5.06
C VAL A 28 6.10 8.20 5.11
N CYS A 29 5.88 8.96 6.17
CA CYS A 29 4.72 9.86 6.26
C CYS A 29 4.75 10.95 5.19
N GLY A 30 5.91 11.53 4.95
CA GLY A 30 6.13 12.49 3.87
C GLY A 30 5.88 11.91 2.48
N TRP A 31 6.16 10.62 2.25
CA TRP A 31 5.88 9.98 0.95
C TRP A 31 4.39 9.95 0.62
N PHE A 32 3.53 9.76 1.61
CA PHE A 32 2.07 9.79 1.44
C PHE A 32 1.52 11.22 1.48
N SER A 33 1.92 12.02 2.48
CA SER A 33 1.34 13.34 2.74
C SER A 33 1.63 14.36 1.64
N ARG A 34 2.77 14.24 0.93
CA ARG A 34 3.11 15.10 -0.22
C ARG A 34 2.08 15.07 -1.35
N TRP A 35 1.27 14.03 -1.41
CA TRP A 35 0.22 13.86 -2.41
C TRP A 35 -1.16 14.30 -1.92
N THR A 36 -1.25 14.97 -0.77
CA THR A 36 -2.52 15.52 -0.28
C THR A 36 -3.06 16.55 -1.26
N PRO A 37 -4.31 16.42 -1.73
CA PRO A 37 -4.93 17.44 -2.58
C PRO A 37 -4.97 18.81 -1.89
N HIS A 38 -4.57 19.89 -2.59
CA HIS A 38 -4.56 21.25 -2.04
C HIS A 38 -5.93 21.73 -1.53
N ALA A 39 -7.02 21.15 -2.05
CA ALA A 39 -8.38 21.48 -1.63
C ALA A 39 -8.78 20.82 -0.30
N LEU A 40 -7.99 19.87 0.21
CA LEU A 40 -8.28 19.16 1.45
C LEU A 40 -7.37 19.63 2.57
N ARG A 41 -7.94 19.75 3.77
CA ARG A 41 -7.16 19.92 5.01
C ARG A 41 -7.04 18.58 5.70
N VAL A 42 -5.81 18.05 5.76
CA VAL A 42 -5.51 16.74 6.33
C VAL A 42 -4.45 16.89 7.41
N ASP A 43 -4.78 16.46 8.61
CA ASP A 43 -3.82 16.26 9.69
C ASP A 43 -3.32 14.82 9.64
N TRP A 44 -2.03 14.66 9.40
CA TRP A 44 -1.38 13.37 9.32
C TRP A 44 -0.80 12.96 10.68
N PHE A 45 -1.13 11.76 11.09
CA PHE A 45 -0.57 11.11 12.28
C PHE A 45 0.18 9.85 11.84
N ARG A 46 1.23 9.49 12.58
CA ARG A 46 2.04 8.31 12.26
C ARG A 46 2.23 7.45 13.50
N VAL A 47 1.99 6.15 13.36
CA VAL A 47 2.38 5.12 14.33
C VAL A 47 3.36 4.17 13.64
N GLY A 48 4.58 4.08 14.16
CA GLY A 48 5.58 3.13 13.68
C GLY A 48 5.35 1.75 14.32
N VAL A 49 5.13 0.74 13.50
CA VAL A 49 4.80 -0.62 13.98
C VAL A 49 5.95 -1.23 14.79
N GLU A 50 7.20 -1.01 14.37
CA GLU A 50 8.38 -1.55 15.06
C GLU A 50 8.58 -0.98 16.48
N SER A 51 8.17 0.26 16.69
CA SER A 51 8.42 0.95 17.96
C SER A 51 7.18 1.05 18.85
N ASN A 52 6.00 1.18 18.26
CA ASN A 52 4.81 1.66 18.96
C ASN A 52 3.50 0.97 18.54
N ILE A 53 3.54 -0.30 18.11
CA ILE A 53 2.31 -1.01 17.69
C ILE A 53 1.21 -0.97 18.76
N ASN A 54 1.58 -0.92 20.05
CA ASN A 54 0.64 -0.82 21.15
C ASN A 54 -0.09 0.54 21.22
N GLU A 55 0.34 1.54 20.45
CA GLU A 55 -0.38 2.82 20.32
C GLU A 55 -1.58 2.71 19.35
N LEU A 56 -1.72 1.61 18.64
CA LEU A 56 -2.91 1.30 17.84
C LEU A 56 -4.07 0.86 18.76
N HIS A 57 -4.64 1.80 19.50
CA HIS A 57 -5.73 1.50 20.44
C HIS A 57 -7.07 1.34 19.73
N SER A 58 -7.87 2.40 19.68
CA SER A 58 -9.16 2.40 19.01
C SER A 58 -9.03 2.99 17.59
N PRO A 59 -9.76 2.45 16.61
CA PRO A 59 -9.93 3.13 15.33
C PRO A 59 -10.78 4.41 15.44
N ASP A 60 -11.51 4.60 16.55
CA ASP A 60 -12.34 5.78 16.76
C ASP A 60 -11.53 7.08 16.75
N GLY A 61 -12.03 8.07 16.04
CA GLY A 61 -11.38 9.37 15.91
C GLY A 61 -10.43 9.49 14.72
N TRP A 62 -10.32 8.45 13.89
CA TRP A 62 -9.68 8.55 12.59
C TRP A 62 -10.72 8.65 11.48
N ASP A 63 -10.51 9.55 10.54
CA ASP A 63 -11.37 9.71 9.37
C ASP A 63 -10.95 8.78 8.23
N GLY A 64 -9.71 8.28 8.30
CA GLY A 64 -9.17 7.27 7.41
C GLY A 64 -7.80 6.77 7.86
N VAL A 65 -7.43 5.60 7.37
CA VAL A 65 -6.17 4.92 7.71
C VAL A 65 -5.44 4.49 6.45
N ILE A 66 -4.12 4.64 6.44
CA ILE A 66 -3.26 4.04 5.43
C ILE A 66 -2.29 3.09 6.12
N LEU A 67 -2.20 1.85 5.67
CA LEU A 67 -1.21 0.87 6.11
C LEU A 67 -0.14 0.74 5.02
N SER A 68 1.10 1.09 5.35
CA SER A 68 2.20 1.14 4.40
C SER A 68 2.70 -0.24 3.96
N GLY A 69 3.58 -0.25 2.96
CA GLY A 69 4.40 -1.41 2.62
C GLY A 69 5.37 -1.79 3.75
N SER A 70 5.89 -3.02 3.69
CA SER A 70 6.86 -3.57 4.63
C SER A 70 7.68 -4.68 3.95
N PRO A 71 8.92 -4.93 4.33
CA PRO A 71 9.64 -6.15 3.97
C PRO A 71 9.20 -7.40 4.77
N ARG A 72 8.20 -7.28 5.65
CA ARG A 72 7.64 -8.41 6.42
C ARG A 72 6.84 -9.33 5.53
N ASP A 73 6.87 -10.62 5.86
CA ASP A 73 6.06 -11.67 5.23
C ASP A 73 4.64 -11.65 5.81
N ALA A 74 3.67 -11.06 5.10
CA ALA A 74 2.28 -10.93 5.57
C ALA A 74 1.57 -12.28 5.78
N TRP A 75 2.08 -13.37 5.19
CA TRP A 75 1.51 -14.73 5.29
C TRP A 75 1.91 -15.50 6.55
N THR A 76 2.81 -14.98 7.37
CA THR A 76 3.26 -15.62 8.62
C THR A 76 2.37 -15.28 9.82
N ASP A 77 2.37 -16.16 10.84
CA ASP A 77 1.70 -15.92 12.14
C ASP A 77 2.57 -15.08 13.09
N ASP A 78 3.30 -14.13 12.54
CA ASP A 78 4.03 -13.14 13.33
C ASP A 78 3.06 -12.35 14.21
N PRO A 79 3.38 -12.11 15.50
CA PRO A 79 2.48 -11.38 16.41
C PRO A 79 2.06 -10.00 15.90
N VAL A 80 2.95 -9.31 15.17
CA VAL A 80 2.65 -8.02 14.54
C VAL A 80 1.59 -8.18 13.45
N ASN A 81 1.71 -9.22 12.60
CA ASN A 81 0.71 -9.51 11.57
C ASN A 81 -0.66 -9.81 12.16
N LEU A 82 -0.70 -10.61 13.24
CA LEU A 82 -1.95 -10.94 13.92
C LEU A 82 -2.60 -9.69 14.52
N GLN A 83 -1.83 -8.89 15.26
CA GLN A 83 -2.34 -7.67 15.90
C GLN A 83 -2.81 -6.64 14.87
N LEU A 84 -2.05 -6.40 13.82
CA LEU A 84 -2.45 -5.48 12.73
C LEU A 84 -3.67 -6.00 11.99
N GLY A 85 -3.74 -7.30 11.73
CA GLY A 85 -4.87 -7.92 11.08
C GLY A 85 -6.18 -7.73 11.85
N GLU A 86 -6.16 -8.00 13.16
CA GLU A 86 -7.30 -7.73 14.04
C GLU A 86 -7.67 -6.24 14.06
N TRP A 87 -6.67 -5.36 14.06
CA TRP A 87 -6.89 -3.92 14.07
C TRP A 87 -7.53 -3.42 12.76
N ILE A 88 -7.13 -3.95 11.59
CA ILE A 88 -7.76 -3.67 10.30
C ILE A 88 -9.26 -4.02 10.33
N LEU A 89 -9.60 -5.20 10.87
CA LEU A 89 -11.01 -5.61 10.99
C LEU A 89 -11.78 -4.68 11.93
N ARG A 90 -11.17 -4.24 13.02
CA ARG A 90 -11.77 -3.24 13.93
C ARG A 90 -11.99 -1.89 13.23
N CYS A 91 -11.10 -1.44 12.36
CA CYS A 91 -11.31 -0.24 11.55
C CYS A 91 -12.55 -0.39 10.67
N ARG A 92 -12.68 -1.52 9.96
CA ARG A 92 -13.86 -1.81 9.15
C ARG A 92 -15.15 -1.78 9.97
N ASP A 93 -15.16 -2.46 11.12
CA ASP A 93 -16.33 -2.58 11.99
C ASP A 93 -16.73 -1.22 12.62
N ALA A 94 -15.76 -0.33 12.84
CA ALA A 94 -15.98 1.06 13.25
C ALA A 94 -16.35 1.98 12.06
N GLY A 95 -16.37 1.45 10.83
CA GLY A 95 -16.67 2.20 9.62
C GLY A 95 -15.54 3.16 9.21
N VAL A 96 -14.30 2.94 9.64
CA VAL A 96 -13.13 3.72 9.25
C VAL A 96 -12.52 3.12 7.97
N PRO A 97 -12.40 3.90 6.89
CA PRO A 97 -11.82 3.40 5.64
C PRO A 97 -10.31 3.16 5.78
N VAL A 98 -9.83 2.07 5.17
CA VAL A 98 -8.43 1.68 5.18
C VAL A 98 -7.91 1.49 3.76
N LEU A 99 -6.76 2.09 3.44
CA LEU A 99 -5.97 1.80 2.24
C LEU A 99 -4.73 1.00 2.65
N GLY A 100 -4.66 -0.26 2.24
CA GLY A 100 -3.47 -1.11 2.39
C GLY A 100 -2.59 -1.05 1.14
N VAL A 101 -1.30 -0.78 1.34
CA VAL A 101 -0.29 -0.69 0.28
C VAL A 101 0.70 -1.84 0.41
N CYS A 102 0.94 -2.60 -0.64
CA CYS A 102 1.88 -3.72 -0.73
C CYS A 102 1.70 -4.72 0.43
N TYR A 103 2.51 -4.69 1.47
CA TYR A 103 2.31 -5.49 2.69
C TYR A 103 0.93 -5.27 3.31
N GLY A 104 0.45 -4.01 3.37
CA GLY A 104 -0.88 -3.69 3.87
C GLY A 104 -2.01 -4.32 3.04
N HIS A 105 -1.86 -4.38 1.71
CA HIS A 105 -2.76 -5.09 0.82
C HIS A 105 -2.74 -6.61 1.07
N GLN A 106 -1.55 -7.19 1.21
CA GLN A 106 -1.38 -8.61 1.47
C GLN A 106 -1.98 -9.01 2.83
N LEU A 107 -1.69 -8.24 3.88
CA LEU A 107 -2.23 -8.49 5.22
C LEU A 107 -3.77 -8.36 5.23
N MET A 108 -4.30 -7.34 4.57
CA MET A 108 -5.75 -7.16 4.38
C MET A 108 -6.37 -8.36 3.64
N GLY A 109 -5.77 -8.81 2.54
CA GLY A 109 -6.21 -9.99 1.81
C GLY A 109 -6.25 -11.22 2.73
N ARG A 110 -5.18 -11.46 3.50
CA ARG A 110 -5.06 -12.58 4.43
C ARG A 110 -6.16 -12.58 5.50
N VAL A 111 -6.35 -11.48 6.21
CA VAL A 111 -7.35 -11.44 7.30
C VAL A 111 -8.78 -11.53 6.81
N LEU A 112 -9.00 -11.24 5.53
CA LEU A 112 -10.27 -11.44 4.85
C LEU A 112 -10.40 -12.82 4.18
N GLY A 113 -9.42 -13.72 4.38
CA GLY A 113 -9.47 -15.11 3.98
C GLY A 113 -8.84 -15.43 2.61
N ALA A 114 -8.20 -14.47 1.95
CA ALA A 114 -7.43 -14.76 0.75
C ALA A 114 -6.11 -15.47 1.10
N ARG A 115 -5.59 -16.22 0.15
CA ARG A 115 -4.25 -16.80 0.27
C ARG A 115 -3.19 -15.74 -0.04
N VAL A 116 -2.16 -15.68 0.79
CA VAL A 116 -0.96 -14.87 0.56
C VAL A 116 0.26 -15.78 0.61
N ALA A 117 1.14 -15.67 -0.37
CA ALA A 117 2.35 -16.49 -0.46
C ALA A 117 3.40 -15.83 -1.35
N PRO A 118 4.68 -16.25 -1.25
CA PRO A 118 5.71 -15.88 -2.20
C PRO A 118 5.31 -16.25 -3.64
N HIS A 119 5.53 -15.32 -4.59
CA HIS A 119 5.27 -15.58 -6.00
C HIS A 119 6.36 -16.52 -6.58
N PRO A 120 6.01 -17.60 -7.32
CA PRO A 120 7.00 -18.55 -7.86
C PRO A 120 7.96 -17.90 -8.88
N GLY A 121 7.57 -16.76 -9.48
CA GLY A 121 8.42 -15.94 -10.35
C GLY A 121 9.41 -15.05 -9.60
N GLY A 122 9.32 -14.95 -8.26
CA GLY A 122 10.17 -14.13 -7.41
C GLY A 122 9.70 -12.68 -7.32
N LEU A 123 10.60 -11.72 -7.55
CA LEU A 123 10.39 -10.29 -7.37
C LEU A 123 9.76 -9.64 -8.61
N GLU A 124 8.73 -8.83 -8.40
CA GLU A 124 8.23 -7.82 -9.34
C GLU A 124 8.72 -6.44 -8.89
N LEU A 125 9.47 -5.76 -9.75
CA LEU A 125 10.11 -4.48 -9.43
C LEU A 125 10.07 -3.52 -10.62
N GLY A 126 9.88 -2.23 -10.34
CA GLY A 126 9.92 -1.17 -11.34
C GLY A 126 8.55 -0.86 -11.94
N ASN A 127 8.54 -0.33 -13.16
CA ASN A 127 7.29 -0.01 -13.85
C ASN A 127 6.55 -1.28 -14.27
N THR A 128 5.32 -1.42 -13.81
CA THR A 128 4.45 -2.56 -14.08
C THR A 128 3.14 -2.10 -14.72
N PRO A 129 2.77 -2.60 -15.90
CA PRO A 129 1.47 -2.33 -16.49
C PRO A 129 0.38 -3.12 -15.76
N VAL A 130 -0.69 -2.43 -15.39
CA VAL A 130 -1.88 -3.01 -14.75
C VAL A 130 -3.15 -2.58 -15.46
N HIS A 131 -4.26 -3.30 -15.23
CA HIS A 131 -5.56 -2.95 -15.80
C HIS A 131 -6.69 -3.07 -14.80
N LEU A 132 -7.67 -2.20 -14.92
CA LEU A 132 -8.87 -2.22 -14.09
C LEU A 132 -9.78 -3.39 -14.51
N THR A 133 -10.26 -4.14 -13.51
CA THR A 133 -11.38 -5.06 -13.71
C THR A 133 -12.70 -4.28 -13.86
N PRO A 134 -13.84 -4.92 -14.20
CA PRO A 134 -15.13 -4.25 -14.14
C PRO A 134 -15.42 -3.61 -12.76
N ALA A 135 -15.04 -4.28 -11.68
CA ALA A 135 -15.19 -3.75 -10.34
C ALA A 135 -14.24 -2.57 -10.05
N GLY A 136 -13.02 -2.64 -10.58
CA GLY A 136 -12.06 -1.52 -10.49
C GLY A 136 -12.58 -0.27 -11.19
N ARG A 137 -13.17 -0.40 -12.39
CA ARG A 137 -13.80 0.72 -13.10
C ARG A 137 -14.98 1.34 -12.33
N ALA A 138 -15.68 0.56 -11.54
CA ALA A 138 -16.78 1.04 -10.71
C ALA A 138 -16.33 1.64 -9.37
N SER A 139 -15.07 1.37 -8.95
CA SER A 139 -14.54 1.84 -7.67
C SER A 139 -14.08 3.30 -7.75
N LYS A 140 -14.51 4.11 -6.79
CA LYS A 140 -14.07 5.50 -6.65
C LYS A 140 -12.58 5.66 -6.38
N LEU A 141 -11.90 4.59 -5.94
CA LEU A 141 -10.45 4.62 -5.75
C LEU A 141 -9.68 4.87 -7.04
N PHE A 142 -10.23 4.42 -8.18
CA PHE A 142 -9.60 4.54 -9.50
C PHE A 142 -10.28 5.57 -10.41
N ASP A 143 -11.12 6.44 -9.84
CA ASP A 143 -11.83 7.48 -10.60
C ASP A 143 -10.85 8.38 -11.37
N GLY A 144 -11.13 8.63 -12.65
CA GLY A 144 -10.28 9.42 -13.54
C GLY A 144 -9.04 8.70 -14.08
N LEU A 145 -8.80 7.44 -13.73
CA LEU A 145 -7.71 6.64 -14.34
C LEU A 145 -8.18 5.94 -15.63
N PRO A 146 -7.28 5.75 -16.61
CA PRO A 146 -7.57 4.93 -17.77
C PRO A 146 -7.70 3.44 -17.38
N ASP A 147 -8.29 2.62 -18.27
CA ASP A 147 -8.45 1.17 -18.05
C ASP A 147 -7.10 0.44 -17.87
N GLN A 148 -6.03 0.96 -18.47
CA GLN A 148 -4.66 0.45 -18.36
C GLN A 148 -3.72 1.60 -17.99
N PHE A 149 -2.85 1.37 -17.03
CA PHE A 149 -1.87 2.36 -16.57
C PHE A 149 -0.65 1.67 -15.95
N ASP A 150 0.47 2.41 -15.90
CA ASP A 150 1.67 1.93 -15.23
C ASP A 150 1.67 2.32 -13.75
N VAL A 151 2.23 1.44 -12.94
CA VAL A 151 2.47 1.61 -11.51
C VAL A 151 3.93 1.30 -11.17
N LEU A 152 4.38 1.67 -9.98
CA LEU A 152 5.67 1.22 -9.44
C LEU A 152 5.45 0.05 -8.49
N SER A 153 6.03 -1.09 -8.83
CA SER A 153 5.97 -2.34 -8.04
C SER A 153 7.27 -2.61 -7.29
N SER A 154 7.17 -3.26 -6.14
CA SER A 154 8.29 -3.73 -5.34
C SER A 154 7.82 -4.80 -4.36
N HIS A 155 7.60 -6.02 -4.84
CA HIS A 155 7.10 -7.12 -4.00
C HIS A 155 7.49 -8.48 -4.56
N SER A 156 7.61 -9.47 -3.67
CA SER A 156 7.80 -10.89 -3.99
C SER A 156 6.61 -11.75 -3.56
N ASP A 157 5.82 -11.27 -2.61
CA ASP A 157 4.62 -11.95 -2.15
C ASP A 157 3.38 -11.42 -2.86
N VAL A 158 2.37 -12.26 -3.02
CA VAL A 158 1.14 -11.95 -3.75
C VAL A 158 -0.08 -12.49 -3.04
N VAL A 159 -1.19 -11.80 -3.27
CA VAL A 159 -2.53 -12.29 -2.92
C VAL A 159 -3.04 -13.17 -4.04
N SER A 160 -3.64 -14.31 -3.68
CA SER A 160 -4.36 -15.22 -4.60
C SER A 160 -5.62 -15.76 -3.93
N ASP A 161 -6.42 -16.51 -4.70
CA ASP A 161 -7.57 -17.26 -4.19
C ASP A 161 -8.53 -16.38 -3.37
N LEU A 162 -9.09 -15.33 -4.00
CA LEU A 162 -10.01 -14.42 -3.32
C LEU A 162 -11.28 -15.14 -2.88
N PRO A 163 -11.63 -15.11 -1.57
CA PRO A 163 -12.87 -15.67 -1.07
C PRO A 163 -14.08 -14.81 -1.46
N PRO A 164 -15.31 -15.33 -1.31
CA PRO A 164 -16.51 -14.52 -1.40
C PRO A 164 -16.43 -13.31 -0.45
N GLY A 165 -16.79 -12.13 -0.94
CA GLY A 165 -16.72 -10.88 -0.18
C GLY A 165 -15.47 -10.05 -0.42
N LEU A 166 -14.45 -10.61 -1.10
CA LEU A 166 -13.33 -9.85 -1.67
C LEU A 166 -13.52 -9.66 -3.18
N VAL A 167 -13.39 -8.42 -3.60
CA VAL A 167 -13.58 -8.00 -5.00
C VAL A 167 -12.22 -7.69 -5.61
N HIS A 168 -11.92 -8.31 -6.75
CA HIS A 168 -10.74 -8.04 -7.56
C HIS A 168 -10.91 -6.74 -8.33
N THR A 169 -10.10 -5.73 -8.04
CA THR A 169 -10.25 -4.38 -8.63
C THR A 169 -9.19 -4.06 -9.69
N VAL A 170 -7.96 -4.51 -9.49
CA VAL A 170 -6.84 -4.27 -10.42
C VAL A 170 -6.14 -5.59 -10.71
N ALA A 171 -5.90 -5.88 -11.98
CA ALA A 171 -5.19 -7.07 -12.43
C ALA A 171 -3.85 -6.72 -13.08
N GLY A 172 -2.89 -7.64 -12.96
CA GLY A 172 -1.57 -7.56 -13.57
C GLY A 172 -1.18 -8.84 -14.28
N THR A 173 -0.06 -8.81 -14.99
CA THR A 173 0.46 -9.97 -15.73
C THR A 173 1.33 -10.87 -14.84
N PHE A 174 2.20 -10.27 -14.01
CA PHE A 174 3.06 -11.02 -13.09
C PHE A 174 2.24 -11.47 -11.87
N ALA A 175 1.78 -10.55 -11.05
CA ALA A 175 0.82 -10.82 -10.00
C ALA A 175 -0.60 -10.60 -10.55
N ALA A 176 -1.39 -11.66 -10.61
CA ALA A 176 -2.74 -11.59 -11.18
C ALA A 176 -3.64 -10.61 -10.42
N ILE A 177 -3.48 -10.52 -9.09
CA ILE A 177 -4.27 -9.66 -8.21
C ILE A 177 -3.40 -8.51 -7.73
N GLN A 178 -3.59 -7.34 -8.34
CA GLN A 178 -2.89 -6.10 -8.02
C GLN A 178 -3.76 -5.13 -7.20
N GLY A 179 -5.05 -5.42 -7.05
CA GLY A 179 -5.93 -4.62 -6.22
C GLY A 179 -7.16 -5.40 -5.74
N ILE A 180 -7.55 -5.15 -4.49
CA ILE A 180 -8.72 -5.75 -3.85
C ILE A 180 -9.55 -4.68 -3.14
N GLN A 181 -10.83 -5.00 -2.94
CA GLN A 181 -11.76 -4.23 -2.12
C GLN A 181 -12.66 -5.21 -1.37
N ASP A 182 -12.99 -4.93 -0.11
CA ASP A 182 -13.98 -5.73 0.61
C ASP A 182 -15.42 -5.38 0.20
N SER A 183 -16.38 -6.22 0.58
CA SER A 183 -17.79 -6.03 0.22
C SER A 183 -18.44 -4.80 0.89
N THR A 184 -17.83 -4.26 1.94
CA THR A 184 -18.35 -3.04 2.60
C THR A 184 -17.91 -1.76 1.88
N GLY A 185 -16.88 -1.84 1.02
CA GLY A 185 -16.28 -0.69 0.38
C GLY A 185 -15.44 0.18 1.32
N LEU A 186 -15.06 -0.34 2.49
CA LEU A 186 -14.23 0.36 3.46
C LEU A 186 -12.77 -0.04 3.39
N LEU A 187 -12.48 -1.30 3.03
CA LEU A 187 -11.12 -1.80 2.93
C LEU A 187 -10.70 -1.87 1.46
N HIS A 188 -9.63 -1.15 1.13
CA HIS A 188 -9.04 -1.09 -0.21
C HIS A 188 -7.58 -1.49 -0.14
N GLY A 189 -7.14 -2.36 -1.02
CA GLY A 189 -5.75 -2.78 -1.09
C GLY A 189 -5.17 -2.65 -2.49
N VAL A 190 -3.95 -2.13 -2.61
CA VAL A 190 -3.15 -2.10 -3.84
C VAL A 190 -1.79 -2.74 -3.59
N GLN A 191 -1.36 -3.64 -4.51
CA GLN A 191 -0.10 -4.37 -4.38
C GLN A 191 1.11 -3.50 -4.72
N PHE A 192 0.94 -2.53 -5.57
CA PHE A 192 1.96 -1.57 -5.99
C PHE A 192 2.05 -0.38 -5.01
N HIS A 193 3.01 0.52 -5.25
CA HIS A 193 3.36 1.64 -4.38
C HIS A 193 2.88 2.99 -4.94
N PRO A 194 1.64 3.43 -4.64
CA PRO A 194 1.10 4.70 -5.12
C PRO A 194 1.80 5.93 -4.50
N GLU A 195 2.46 5.76 -3.35
CA GLU A 195 3.16 6.80 -2.60
C GLU A 195 4.56 7.09 -3.15
N THR A 196 5.13 6.17 -3.94
CA THR A 196 6.51 6.30 -4.40
C THR A 196 6.62 6.97 -5.77
N ASP A 197 7.79 7.51 -6.01
CA ASP A 197 8.33 7.86 -7.31
C ASP A 197 9.64 7.10 -7.56
N PRO A 198 10.26 7.18 -8.74
CA PRO A 198 11.51 6.48 -9.02
C PRO A 198 12.64 6.82 -8.05
N GLU A 199 12.73 8.06 -7.56
CA GLU A 199 13.75 8.47 -6.60
C GLU A 199 13.53 7.80 -5.24
N THR A 200 12.31 7.83 -4.73
CA THR A 200 11.92 7.18 -3.47
C THR A 200 12.14 5.67 -3.55
N LEU A 201 11.78 5.03 -4.66
CA LEU A 201 11.97 3.59 -4.81
C LEU A 201 13.46 3.22 -4.88
N ARG A 202 14.31 4.01 -5.58
CA ARG A 202 15.77 3.84 -5.52
C ARG A 202 16.33 4.01 -4.10
N LEU A 203 15.83 4.98 -3.34
CA LEU A 203 16.23 5.19 -1.95
C LEU A 203 15.95 3.95 -1.07
N ILE A 204 14.80 3.29 -1.31
CA ILE A 204 14.43 2.04 -0.63
C ILE A 204 15.34 0.89 -1.06
N TRP A 205 15.70 0.82 -2.35
CA TRP A 205 16.41 -0.32 -2.92
C TRP A 205 17.94 -0.24 -2.85
N ASN A 206 18.52 0.97 -2.86
CA ASN A 206 19.99 1.13 -2.83
C ASN A 206 20.67 0.35 -1.71
N PRO A 207 20.18 0.33 -0.45
CA PRO A 207 20.80 -0.45 0.62
C PRO A 207 20.67 -1.97 0.44
N ARG A 208 19.79 -2.41 -0.46
CA ARG A 208 19.45 -3.83 -0.69
C ARG A 208 20.01 -4.39 -1.99
N ARG A 209 20.57 -3.55 -2.87
CA ARG A 209 21.04 -3.93 -4.22
C ARG A 209 21.95 -5.16 -4.21
N GLU A 210 23.03 -5.14 -3.40
CA GLU A 210 24.00 -6.24 -3.38
C GLU A 210 23.39 -7.55 -2.90
N LEU A 211 22.47 -7.48 -1.94
CA LEU A 211 21.77 -8.65 -1.41
C LEU A 211 20.82 -9.28 -2.46
N TRP A 212 20.18 -8.45 -3.27
CA TRP A 212 19.14 -8.90 -4.18
C TRP A 212 19.64 -9.21 -5.60
N ARG A 213 20.74 -8.58 -6.05
CA ARG A 213 21.30 -8.82 -7.39
C ARG A 213 21.45 -10.32 -7.74
N PRO A 214 21.99 -11.21 -6.88
CA PRO A 214 22.08 -12.62 -7.19
C PRO A 214 20.75 -13.39 -7.09
N ARG A 215 19.69 -12.77 -6.58
CA ARG A 215 18.39 -13.42 -6.31
C ARG A 215 17.34 -13.15 -7.39
N VAL A 216 17.55 -12.15 -8.22
CA VAL A 216 16.63 -11.77 -9.31
C VAL A 216 17.07 -12.36 -10.64
N ARG A 217 16.12 -12.52 -11.58
CA ARG A 217 16.37 -13.09 -12.92
C ARG A 217 16.43 -12.01 -14.01
N PHE A 218 16.53 -10.75 -13.64
CA PHE A 218 16.63 -9.59 -14.53
C PHE A 218 17.78 -8.70 -14.06
N ASP A 219 18.18 -7.74 -14.88
CA ASP A 219 19.18 -6.76 -14.51
C ASP A 219 18.57 -5.75 -13.52
N LEU A 220 18.91 -5.89 -12.24
CA LEU A 220 18.40 -5.07 -11.16
C LEU A 220 18.80 -3.60 -11.32
N ASP A 221 20.01 -3.35 -11.79
CA ASP A 221 20.52 -2.00 -11.96
C ASP A 221 19.82 -1.32 -13.14
N ASP A 222 19.64 -2.01 -14.24
CA ASP A 222 18.90 -1.50 -15.38
C ASP A 222 17.46 -1.11 -15.02
N VAL A 223 16.74 -1.98 -14.30
CA VAL A 223 15.38 -1.69 -13.83
C VAL A 223 15.36 -0.45 -12.94
N LEU A 224 16.24 -0.37 -11.93
CA LEU A 224 16.26 0.75 -10.99
C LEU A 224 16.66 2.07 -11.66
N ASP A 225 17.56 2.05 -12.62
CA ASP A 225 18.07 3.25 -13.27
C ASP A 225 17.10 3.81 -14.33
N HIS A 226 16.26 2.95 -14.95
CA HIS A 226 15.33 3.33 -16.02
C HIS A 226 13.86 3.45 -15.58
N MET A 227 13.56 3.38 -14.27
CA MET A 227 12.20 3.63 -13.79
C MET A 227 11.67 5.01 -14.19
N LYS A 228 10.40 5.04 -14.58
CA LYS A 228 9.66 6.25 -14.98
C LYS A 228 8.62 6.63 -13.95
N PRO A 229 8.31 7.94 -13.78
CA PRO A 229 7.21 8.38 -12.93
C PRO A 229 5.87 7.79 -13.36
N THR A 230 5.04 7.44 -12.38
CA THR A 230 3.69 6.90 -12.59
C THR A 230 2.65 7.82 -11.94
N PRO A 231 2.05 8.77 -12.68
CA PRO A 231 1.10 9.75 -12.12
C PRO A 231 -0.19 9.10 -11.58
N SER A 232 -0.48 7.86 -11.98
CA SER A 232 -1.59 7.05 -11.49
C SER A 232 -1.57 6.85 -9.97
N GLY A 233 -0.38 6.66 -9.38
CA GLY A 233 -0.23 6.52 -7.93
C GLY A 233 -0.76 7.75 -7.19
N ARG A 234 -0.35 8.95 -7.61
CA ARG A 234 -0.86 10.20 -7.05
C ARG A 234 -2.39 10.29 -7.13
N GLN A 235 -2.98 9.92 -8.27
CA GLN A 235 -4.43 9.97 -8.46
C GLN A 235 -5.15 9.03 -7.50
N ILE A 236 -4.62 7.82 -7.27
CA ILE A 236 -5.18 6.83 -6.31
C ILE A 236 -5.19 7.41 -4.87
N LEU A 237 -4.09 8.01 -4.42
CA LEU A 237 -4.03 8.63 -3.10
C LEU A 237 -4.99 9.82 -2.98
N HIS A 238 -5.09 10.67 -4.02
CA HIS A 238 -6.08 11.74 -4.08
C HIS A 238 -7.50 11.20 -3.95
N ASN A 239 -7.82 10.15 -4.70
CA ASN A 239 -9.16 9.55 -4.70
C ASN A 239 -9.48 8.95 -3.32
N PHE A 240 -8.53 8.26 -2.68
CA PHE A 240 -8.72 7.74 -1.33
C PHE A 240 -9.02 8.88 -0.34
N LEU A 241 -8.19 9.91 -0.30
CA LEU A 241 -8.38 11.06 0.59
C LEU A 241 -9.66 11.84 0.29
N HIS A 242 -10.09 11.89 -0.97
CA HIS A 242 -11.26 12.67 -1.38
C HIS A 242 -12.58 11.92 -1.16
N HIS A 243 -12.65 10.65 -1.56
CA HIS A 243 -13.90 9.90 -1.62
C HIS A 243 -14.16 9.03 -0.40
N PHE A 244 -13.13 8.60 0.32
CA PHE A 244 -13.27 7.64 1.40
C PHE A 244 -12.98 8.25 2.77
N VAL A 245 -11.94 9.07 2.90
CA VAL A 245 -11.63 9.73 4.17
C VAL A 245 -12.73 10.74 4.51
N ARG A 246 -13.35 10.55 5.65
CA ARG A 246 -14.47 11.39 6.11
C ARG A 246 -13.97 12.78 6.51
N GLY A 247 -14.83 13.77 6.52
CA GLY A 247 -14.54 15.13 6.93
C GLY A 247 -15.72 15.76 7.64
#